data_943c3326ba51557f32d1afa5a6ccfd1a
#
_entry.id   943c3326ba51557f32d1afa5a6ccfd1a
#
_cell.length_a   1.000
_cell.length_b   1.000
_cell.length_c   1.000
_cell.angle_alpha   90.00
_cell.angle_beta   90.00
_cell.angle_gamma   90.00
#
_symmetry.space_group_name_H-M   'P 1'
#
loop_
_entity.id
_entity.type
_entity.pdbx_description
1 polymer ?
#
loop_
_entity_poly.entity_id
_entity_poly.type
_entity_poly.pdbx_seq_one_letter_code
_entity_poly.pdbx_strand_id
1 'polypeptide(L)' 'TTASNYAHTLAGRAYAAGGYTYALGSNQNMGLWNVFVTNTLKQTSTNYYVIGTCP' A
#
# COMPACT_ATOMS: atom_id res chain seq x y z
N THR A 1 0.06 8.52 -3.62
CA THR A 1 1.19 8.06 -4.42
C THR A 1 0.85 6.75 -5.13
N THR A 2 1.06 6.71 -6.42
CA THR A 2 0.84 5.51 -7.22
C THR A 2 2.16 4.78 -7.40
N ALA A 3 2.19 3.50 -7.04
CA ALA A 3 3.38 2.65 -7.19
C ALA A 3 2.96 1.19 -7.13
N SER A 4 3.90 0.29 -7.43
CA SER A 4 3.65 -1.13 -7.25
C SER A 4 3.54 -1.47 -5.75
N ASN A 5 2.86 -2.59 -5.46
CA ASN A 5 2.76 -3.06 -4.08
C ASN A 5 4.15 -3.29 -3.47
N TYR A 6 5.08 -3.81 -4.27
CA TYR A 6 6.46 -3.99 -3.82
C TYR A 6 7.09 -2.64 -3.43
N ALA A 7 6.94 -1.61 -4.27
CA ALA A 7 7.50 -0.29 -4.00
C ALA A 7 6.88 0.35 -2.77
N HIS A 8 5.58 0.17 -2.54
CA HIS A 8 4.92 0.67 -1.34
C HIS A 8 5.50 0.06 -0.06
N THR A 9 5.80 -1.26 -0.09
CA THR A 9 6.40 -1.90 1.08
C THR A 9 7.82 -1.40 1.34
N LEU A 10 8.61 -1.15 0.29
CA LEU A 10 9.95 -0.59 0.45
C LEU A 10 9.93 0.82 1.00
N ALA A 11 8.92 1.60 0.65
CA ALA A 11 8.79 2.98 1.11
C ALA A 11 8.14 3.11 2.49
N GLY A 12 7.71 1.99 3.09
CA GLY A 12 7.08 2.01 4.41
C GLY A 12 5.62 2.43 4.40
N ARG A 13 4.96 2.42 3.24
CA ARG A 13 3.54 2.76 3.14
C ARG A 13 2.63 1.54 3.23
N ALA A 14 3.20 0.35 3.17
CA ALA A 14 2.46 -0.90 3.20
C ALA A 14 3.36 -2.00 3.75
N TYR A 15 2.76 -3.12 4.06
CA TYR A 15 3.50 -4.32 4.48
C TYR A 15 2.94 -5.55 3.77
N ALA A 16 3.78 -6.58 3.65
CA ALA A 16 3.39 -7.83 3.01
C ALA A 16 3.19 -8.92 4.07
N ALA A 17 2.14 -9.72 3.89
CA ALA A 17 1.87 -10.87 4.75
C ALA A 17 1.15 -11.94 3.93
N GLY A 18 1.64 -13.19 4.00
CA GLY A 18 1.03 -14.32 3.31
C GLY A 18 0.98 -14.17 1.79
N GLY A 19 1.89 -13.40 1.20
CA GLY A 19 1.91 -13.15 -0.24
C GLY A 19 1.00 -12.01 -0.70
N TYR A 20 0.29 -11.37 0.21
CA TYR A 20 -0.56 -10.22 -0.08
C TYR A 20 0.03 -8.97 0.57
N THR A 21 -0.35 -7.83 0.01
CA THR A 21 0.08 -6.53 0.51
C THR A 21 -1.08 -5.84 1.23
N TYR A 22 -0.77 -5.19 2.35
CA TYR A 22 -1.76 -4.46 3.14
C TYR A 22 -1.29 -3.04 3.38
N ALA A 23 -2.19 -2.08 3.23
CA ALA A 23 -1.87 -0.69 3.51
C ALA A 23 -1.57 -0.49 4.99
N LEU A 24 -0.52 0.27 5.29
CA LEU A 24 -0.12 0.51 6.67
C LEU A 24 -1.19 1.30 7.41
N GLY A 25 -1.56 0.85 8.59
CA GLY A 25 -2.55 1.50 9.44
C GLY A 25 -3.96 1.00 9.20
N SER A 26 -4.48 1.15 7.98
CA SER A 26 -5.85 0.72 7.66
C SER A 26 -5.99 -0.78 7.47
N ASN A 27 -4.89 -1.46 7.14
CA ASN A 27 -4.84 -2.89 6.83
C ASN A 27 -5.71 -3.27 5.63
N GLN A 28 -5.91 -2.34 4.70
CA GLN A 28 -6.66 -2.65 3.48
C GLN A 28 -5.85 -3.58 2.59
N ASN A 29 -6.50 -4.62 2.07
CA ASN A 29 -5.85 -5.56 1.17
C ASN A 29 -5.60 -4.89 -0.17
N MET A 30 -4.33 -4.81 -0.57
CA MET A 30 -3.90 -4.17 -1.81
C MET A 30 -3.68 -5.19 -2.94
N GLY A 31 -3.94 -6.46 -2.69
CA GLY A 31 -3.70 -7.52 -3.66
C GLY A 31 -2.35 -8.19 -3.45
N LEU A 32 -1.90 -8.94 -4.47
CA LEU A 32 -0.66 -9.71 -4.38
C LEU A 32 0.56 -8.79 -4.21
N TRP A 33 1.54 -9.27 -3.46
CA TRP A 33 2.79 -8.58 -3.24
C TRP A 33 3.75 -8.89 -4.38
N ASN A 34 3.82 -8.00 -5.36
CA ASN A 34 4.75 -8.11 -6.49
C ASN A 34 4.92 -6.74 -7.15
N VAL A 35 5.77 -6.69 -8.19
CA VAL A 35 6.06 -5.45 -8.90
C VAL A 35 5.06 -5.12 -10.01
N PHE A 36 4.11 -6.02 -10.27
CA PHE A 36 3.15 -5.87 -11.36
C PHE A 36 1.81 -5.29 -10.89
N VAL A 37 1.45 -5.54 -9.64
CA VAL A 37 0.20 -5.01 -9.07
C VAL A 37 0.48 -3.63 -8.53
N THR A 38 -0.17 -2.62 -9.10
CA THR A 38 0.00 -1.23 -8.70
C THR A 38 -1.24 -0.73 -7.96
N ASN A 39 -1.02 0.16 -7.02
CA ASN A 39 -2.09 0.81 -6.27
C ASN A 39 -1.72 2.25 -5.98
N THR A 40 -2.74 3.09 -5.85
CA THR A 40 -2.57 4.46 -5.38
C THR A 40 -2.93 4.48 -3.90
N LEU A 41 -2.01 4.95 -3.06
CA LEU A 41 -2.23 5.12 -1.63
C LEU A 41 -2.23 6.60 -1.28
N LYS A 42 -3.09 6.98 -0.36
CA LYS A 42 -3.07 8.31 0.24
C LYS A 42 -2.84 8.19 1.74
N GLN A 43 -2.09 9.13 2.29
CA GLN A 43 -1.85 9.20 3.72
C GLN A 43 -2.90 10.12 4.36
N THR A 44 -3.72 9.56 5.24
CA THR A 44 -4.77 10.33 5.92
C THR A 44 -4.33 10.79 7.31
N SER A 45 -3.32 10.14 7.88
CA SER A 45 -2.68 10.58 9.11
C SER A 45 -1.30 9.93 9.19
N THR A 46 -0.51 10.26 10.21
CA THR A 46 0.84 9.71 10.37
C THR A 46 0.78 8.19 10.43
N ASN A 47 1.55 7.53 9.55
CA ASN A 47 1.63 6.07 9.43
C ASN A 47 0.27 5.41 9.19
N TYR A 48 -0.65 6.12 8.53
CA TYR A 48 -1.97 5.59 8.19
C TYR A 48 -2.26 5.83 6.71
N TYR A 49 -2.35 4.77 5.95
CA TYR A 49 -2.55 4.82 4.51
C TYR A 49 -3.81 4.08 4.11
N VAL A 50 -4.51 4.61 3.11
CA VAL A 50 -5.69 3.98 2.52
C VAL A 50 -5.54 3.94 1.01
N ILE A 51 -6.19 2.96 0.38
CA ILE A 51 -6.23 2.87 -1.08
C ILE A 51 -7.13 3.99 -1.59
N GLY A 52 -6.61 4.78 -2.52
CA GLY A 52 -7.36 5.86 -3.13
C GLY A 52 -6.45 6.97 -3.61
N THR A 53 -7.02 7.89 -4.39
CA THR A 53 -6.28 9.05 -4.89
C THR A 53 -6.19 10.12 -3.83
N CYS A 54 -5.08 10.86 -3.85
CA CYS A 54 -4.95 12.03 -3.00
C CYS A 54 -5.98 13.08 -3.42
N PRO A 55 -6.61 13.76 -2.45
CA PRO A 55 -7.53 14.84 -2.76
C PRO A 55 -6.85 16.02 -3.44
#